data_f2bf805d2f42920ccd0754eb175a22ee
#
_entry.id   f2bf805d2f42920ccd0754eb175a22ee
#
_cell.length_a   1.000
_cell.length_b   1.000
_cell.length_c   1.000
_cell.angle_alpha   90.00
_cell.angle_beta   90.00
_cell.angle_gamma   90.00
#
_symmetry.space_group_name_H-M   'P 1'
#
loop_
_entity.id
_entity.type
_entity.pdbx_description
1 polymer ?
#
loop_
_entity_poly.entity_id
_entity_poly.type
_entity_poly.pdbx_seq_one_letter_code
_entity_poly.pdbx_strand_id
1 'polypeptide(L)'
;VLCMLFAFFMQIDANLVNDYFDFMRGNDDETRLGPKRACAQGWVTCSAMRTGIGITTLLACACGLPLCWYGGWPMLLVGFCCVVFCFLYTTTFSYIGMGDVLVLVFFGLVPVCFTYYLVSPFPFDTFLPEVLVVAVACGLVVDALLIVNNYRDIDNDIRAGKVTLVVRLGKKASLQLYLFLGIIAVLLIFLVELAAYYVCGVSHYMAAVLSAFYLIPHLFTWRKMKRIGAGRKLNEVLGDTARNILIFGLLTSLGLLL
;
A
#
# COMPACT_ATOMS: atom_id res chain seq x y z
N VAL A 1 -2.56 11.22 15.37
CA VAL A 1 -2.77 12.27 14.36
C VAL A 1 -1.51 12.47 13.53
N LEU A 2 -0.32 12.73 14.12
CA LEU A 2 0.91 13.02 13.36
C LEU A 2 1.30 11.88 12.40
N CYS A 3 1.21 10.59 12.82
CA CYS A 3 1.47 9.44 11.94
C CYS A 3 0.54 9.43 10.73
N MET A 4 -0.74 9.75 10.92
CA MET A 4 -1.73 9.83 9.84
C MET A 4 -1.41 10.98 8.88
N LEU A 5 -1.06 12.15 9.39
CA LEU A 5 -0.68 13.31 8.56
C LEU A 5 0.61 13.04 7.78
N PHE A 6 1.61 12.43 8.42
CA PHE A 6 2.84 12.00 7.74
C PHE A 6 2.53 11.05 6.59
N ALA A 7 1.76 9.98 6.84
CA ALA A 7 1.37 9.02 5.80
C ALA A 7 0.56 9.67 4.68
N PHE A 8 -0.33 10.61 5.01
CA PHE A 8 -1.14 11.35 4.03
C PHE A 8 -0.26 12.22 3.11
N PHE A 9 0.68 12.99 3.66
CA PHE A 9 1.58 13.81 2.86
C PHE A 9 2.54 12.95 2.03
N MET A 10 3.07 11.84 2.59
CA MET A 10 3.90 10.90 1.83
C MET A 10 3.14 10.25 0.68
N GLN A 11 1.84 9.95 0.85
CA GLN A 11 1.00 9.41 -0.23
C GLN A 11 0.76 10.44 -1.35
N ILE A 12 0.53 11.70 -1.00
CA ILE A 12 0.42 12.78 -1.98
C ILE A 12 1.76 12.93 -2.72
N ASP A 13 2.86 12.97 -1.97
CA ASP A 13 4.21 13.12 -2.53
C ASP A 13 4.54 11.99 -3.51
N ALA A 14 4.26 10.74 -3.15
CA ALA A 14 4.44 9.58 -4.03
C ALA A 14 3.66 9.72 -5.35
N ASN A 15 2.43 10.24 -5.30
CA ASN A 15 1.65 10.48 -6.52
C ASN A 15 2.23 11.61 -7.40
N LEU A 16 2.71 12.71 -6.79
CA LEU A 16 3.35 13.80 -7.53
C LEU A 16 4.69 13.35 -8.14
N VAL A 17 5.49 12.61 -7.40
CA VAL A 17 6.76 12.01 -7.85
C VAL A 17 6.49 11.07 -9.04
N ASN A 18 5.48 10.20 -8.94
CA ASN A 18 5.09 9.34 -10.05
C ASN A 18 4.66 10.13 -11.29
N ASP A 19 3.82 11.18 -11.11
CA ASP A 19 3.37 12.03 -12.22
C ASP A 19 4.55 12.71 -12.92
N TYR A 20 5.47 13.27 -12.14
CA TYR A 20 6.64 13.98 -12.68
C TYR A 20 7.60 13.03 -13.43
N PHE A 21 8.02 11.94 -12.79
CA PHE A 21 9.06 11.06 -13.38
C PHE A 21 8.53 10.20 -14.52
N ASP A 22 7.27 9.73 -14.47
CA ASP A 22 6.67 8.98 -15.58
C ASP A 22 6.48 9.90 -16.80
N PHE A 23 6.09 11.17 -16.60
CA PHE A 23 6.05 12.16 -17.67
C PHE A 23 7.43 12.43 -18.29
N MET A 24 8.46 12.66 -17.45
CA MET A 24 9.84 12.92 -17.94
C MET A 24 10.42 11.74 -18.72
N ARG A 25 9.94 10.52 -18.49
CA ARG A 25 10.35 9.31 -19.23
C ARG A 25 9.49 9.00 -20.44
N GLY A 26 8.43 9.79 -20.68
CA GLY A 26 7.52 9.55 -21.79
C GLY A 26 6.60 8.35 -21.59
N ASN A 27 6.42 7.85 -20.35
CA ASN A 27 5.55 6.73 -20.05
C ASN A 27 4.07 7.10 -20.02
N ASP A 28 3.76 8.39 -19.92
CA ASP A 28 2.39 8.93 -19.82
C ASP A 28 1.94 9.53 -21.16
N ASP A 29 1.76 8.68 -22.16
CA ASP A 29 1.25 9.04 -23.47
C ASP A 29 -0.29 8.85 -23.58
N GLU A 30 -0.84 9.03 -24.80
CA GLU A 30 -2.27 8.87 -25.10
C GLU A 30 -2.76 7.43 -24.88
N THR A 31 -1.87 6.45 -24.87
CA THR A 31 -2.19 5.02 -24.69
C THR A 31 -2.42 4.64 -23.23
N ARG A 32 -2.13 5.56 -22.29
CA ARG A 32 -2.31 5.36 -20.85
C ARG A 32 -3.74 4.94 -20.51
N LEU A 33 -3.90 3.82 -19.83
CA LEU A 33 -5.19 3.28 -19.40
C LEU A 33 -5.64 3.84 -18.04
N GLY A 34 -4.70 4.28 -17.21
CA GLY A 34 -4.95 4.87 -15.90
C GLY A 34 -5.55 6.29 -15.96
N PRO A 35 -5.82 6.89 -14.78
CA PRO A 35 -6.25 8.28 -14.69
C PRO A 35 -5.29 9.23 -15.38
N LYS A 36 -5.83 10.32 -15.93
CA LYS A 36 -5.02 11.37 -16.57
C LYS A 36 -4.02 11.95 -15.57
N ARG A 37 -2.80 12.21 -16.02
CA ARG A 37 -1.72 12.79 -15.23
C ARG A 37 -1.59 14.29 -15.52
N ALA A 38 -1.36 15.09 -14.47
CA ALA A 38 -1.38 16.54 -14.57
C ALA A 38 -0.26 17.07 -15.48
N CYS A 39 0.96 16.53 -15.41
CA CYS A 39 2.06 16.90 -16.29
C CYS A 39 1.77 16.51 -17.75
N ALA A 40 1.30 15.29 -18.00
CA ALA A 40 1.03 14.78 -19.34
C ALA A 40 -0.11 15.53 -20.04
N GLN A 41 -1.09 16.06 -19.27
CA GLN A 41 -2.19 16.88 -19.81
C GLN A 41 -1.85 18.37 -19.91
N GLY A 42 -0.66 18.79 -19.48
CA GLY A 42 -0.28 20.19 -19.44
C GLY A 42 -1.04 21.06 -18.42
N TRP A 43 -1.75 20.43 -17.47
CA TRP A 43 -2.47 21.15 -16.41
C TRP A 43 -1.52 21.81 -15.42
N VAL A 44 -0.33 21.22 -15.24
CA VAL A 44 0.72 21.70 -14.35
C VAL A 44 2.05 21.64 -15.09
N THR A 45 2.85 22.70 -14.97
CA THR A 45 4.21 22.73 -15.53
C THR A 45 5.15 21.85 -14.71
N CYS A 46 6.21 21.31 -15.33
CA CYS A 46 7.23 20.53 -14.61
C CYS A 46 7.86 21.34 -13.45
N SER A 47 8.00 22.65 -13.58
CA SER A 47 8.52 23.51 -12.50
C SER A 47 7.55 23.55 -11.31
N ALA A 48 6.25 23.78 -11.59
CA ALA A 48 5.23 23.79 -10.55
C ALA A 48 5.09 22.41 -9.88
N MET A 49 5.20 21.32 -10.65
CA MET A 49 5.17 19.95 -10.09
C MET A 49 6.35 19.71 -9.14
N ARG A 50 7.57 20.10 -9.50
CA ARG A 50 8.75 20.02 -8.61
C ARG A 50 8.57 20.83 -7.34
N THR A 51 7.99 22.03 -7.45
CA THR A 51 7.67 22.86 -6.28
C THR A 51 6.64 22.16 -5.39
N GLY A 52 5.60 21.57 -5.98
CA GLY A 52 4.60 20.78 -5.27
C GLY A 52 5.21 19.59 -4.51
N ILE A 53 6.09 18.82 -5.16
CA ILE A 53 6.85 17.74 -4.52
C ILE A 53 7.65 18.28 -3.33
N GLY A 54 8.42 19.37 -3.51
CA GLY A 54 9.19 19.97 -2.42
C GLY A 54 8.32 20.41 -1.23
N ILE A 55 7.15 21.00 -1.49
CA ILE A 55 6.21 21.41 -0.45
C ILE A 55 5.64 20.20 0.29
N THR A 56 5.18 19.17 -0.42
CA THR A 56 4.61 17.97 0.21
C THR A 56 5.65 17.19 1.00
N THR A 57 6.88 17.06 0.50
CA THR A 57 8.00 16.45 1.25
C THR A 57 8.28 17.24 2.53
N LEU A 58 8.33 18.59 2.47
CA LEU A 58 8.56 19.45 3.65
C LEU A 58 7.42 19.31 4.68
N LEU A 59 6.17 19.25 4.23
CA LEU A 59 5.02 19.04 5.11
C LEU A 59 5.05 17.64 5.76
N ALA A 60 5.44 16.60 5.00
CA ALA A 60 5.67 15.28 5.56
C ALA A 60 6.77 15.32 6.63
N CYS A 61 7.92 15.95 6.35
CA CYS A 61 8.99 16.11 7.32
C CYS A 61 8.53 16.89 8.57
N ALA A 62 7.75 17.97 8.40
CA ALA A 62 7.21 18.75 9.51
C ALA A 62 6.27 17.93 10.41
N CYS A 63 5.53 16.97 9.86
CA CYS A 63 4.71 16.04 10.64
C CYS A 63 5.52 14.87 11.23
N GLY A 64 6.56 14.42 10.52
CA GLY A 64 7.40 13.29 10.93
C GLY A 64 8.42 13.63 12.02
N LEU A 65 9.07 14.78 11.93
CA LEU A 65 10.10 15.19 12.89
C LEU A 65 9.62 15.20 14.35
N PRO A 66 8.41 15.69 14.70
CA PRO A 66 7.90 15.60 16.07
C PRO A 66 7.74 14.16 16.57
N LEU A 67 7.60 13.16 15.71
CA LEU A 67 7.53 11.75 16.11
C LEU A 67 8.85 11.27 16.73
N CYS A 68 9.97 11.91 16.40
CA CYS A 68 11.27 11.63 17.04
C CYS A 68 11.26 11.96 18.53
N TRP A 69 10.41 12.89 18.98
CA TRP A 69 10.26 13.21 20.39
C TRP A 69 9.66 12.04 21.18
N TYR A 70 8.76 11.28 20.55
CA TYR A 70 8.07 10.14 21.17
C TYR A 70 8.83 8.81 20.97
N GLY A 71 9.40 8.59 19.79
CA GLY A 71 10.01 7.31 19.39
C GLY A 71 11.55 7.36 19.28
N GLY A 72 12.19 8.50 19.62
CA GLY A 72 13.63 8.65 19.58
C GLY A 72 14.21 8.68 18.16
N TRP A 73 15.53 8.53 18.08
CA TRP A 73 16.29 8.60 16.82
C TRP A 73 15.87 7.56 15.75
N PRO A 74 15.35 6.34 16.08
CA PRO A 74 14.91 5.42 15.04
C PRO A 74 13.82 5.99 14.15
N MET A 75 12.97 6.90 14.67
CA MET A 75 11.94 7.57 13.88
C MET A 75 12.51 8.47 12.81
N LEU A 76 13.68 9.09 13.06
CA LEU A 76 14.39 9.86 12.05
C LEU A 76 14.85 8.96 10.89
N LEU A 77 15.39 7.79 11.21
CA LEU A 77 15.82 6.81 10.19
C LEU A 77 14.62 6.32 9.38
N VAL A 78 13.51 5.98 10.03
CA VAL A 78 12.28 5.53 9.36
C VAL A 78 11.74 6.62 8.43
N GLY A 79 11.63 7.87 8.92
CA GLY A 79 11.17 9.00 8.11
C GLY A 79 12.09 9.26 6.91
N PHE A 80 13.40 9.21 7.10
CA PHE A 80 14.39 9.31 6.03
C PHE A 80 14.21 8.20 4.98
N CYS A 81 14.08 6.95 5.41
CA CYS A 81 13.81 5.83 4.51
C CYS A 81 12.50 6.03 3.74
N CYS A 82 11.41 6.47 4.39
CA CYS A 82 10.14 6.73 3.71
C CYS A 82 10.32 7.75 2.58
N VAL A 83 11.02 8.87 2.82
CA VAL A 83 11.27 9.89 1.78
C VAL A 83 12.15 9.32 0.67
N VAL A 84 13.29 8.71 0.99
CA VAL A 84 14.21 8.16 -0.02
C VAL A 84 13.52 7.11 -0.89
N PHE A 85 12.82 6.16 -0.28
CA PHE A 85 12.15 5.10 -1.03
C PHE A 85 10.91 5.57 -1.81
N CYS A 86 10.28 6.68 -1.42
CA CYS A 86 9.24 7.33 -2.21
C CYS A 86 9.77 7.71 -3.61
N PHE A 87 10.96 8.30 -3.68
CA PHE A 87 11.61 8.64 -4.96
C PHE A 87 12.17 7.40 -5.67
N LEU A 88 12.83 6.51 -4.95
CA LEU A 88 13.44 5.31 -5.53
C LEU A 88 12.41 4.32 -6.08
N TYR A 89 11.21 4.29 -5.50
CA TYR A 89 10.10 3.47 -6.01
C TYR A 89 9.84 3.77 -7.49
N THR A 90 9.59 5.03 -7.82
CA THR A 90 9.27 5.44 -9.19
C THR A 90 10.47 5.39 -10.11
N THR A 91 11.65 5.79 -9.61
CA THR A 91 12.84 5.93 -10.45
C THR A 91 13.53 4.61 -10.76
N THR A 92 13.45 3.62 -9.87
CA THR A 92 14.27 2.41 -9.97
C THR A 92 13.48 1.14 -9.67
N PHE A 93 12.88 1.05 -8.49
CA PHE A 93 12.37 -0.23 -7.97
C PHE A 93 11.14 -0.75 -8.72
N SER A 94 10.28 0.14 -9.23
CA SER A 94 9.12 -0.25 -10.06
C SER A 94 9.55 -0.93 -11.36
N TYR A 95 10.75 -0.61 -11.88
CA TYR A 95 11.27 -1.19 -13.12
C TYR A 95 11.86 -2.58 -12.94
N ILE A 96 12.39 -2.91 -11.75
CA ILE A 96 13.04 -4.19 -11.47
C ILE A 96 12.13 -5.21 -10.76
N GLY A 97 10.84 -4.86 -10.59
CA GLY A 97 9.85 -5.74 -9.98
C GLY A 97 9.90 -5.81 -8.45
N MET A 98 10.46 -4.79 -7.81
CA MET A 98 10.48 -4.67 -6.35
C MET A 98 9.28 -3.91 -5.78
N GLY A 99 8.33 -3.51 -6.63
CA GLY A 99 7.17 -2.71 -6.22
C GLY A 99 6.33 -3.37 -5.14
N ASP A 100 6.02 -4.65 -5.30
CA ASP A 100 5.19 -5.43 -4.37
C ASP A 100 5.87 -5.54 -2.98
N VAL A 101 7.20 -5.76 -2.94
CA VAL A 101 7.96 -5.78 -1.69
C VAL A 101 7.93 -4.41 -1.00
N LEU A 102 8.08 -3.32 -1.76
CA LEU A 102 8.04 -1.97 -1.20
C LEU A 102 6.64 -1.61 -0.69
N VAL A 103 5.59 -2.05 -1.36
CA VAL A 103 4.22 -1.88 -0.87
C VAL A 103 4.04 -2.64 0.45
N LEU A 104 4.46 -3.89 0.54
CA LEU A 104 4.40 -4.65 1.79
C LEU A 104 5.12 -3.93 2.93
N VAL A 105 6.31 -3.37 2.67
CA VAL A 105 7.12 -2.67 3.68
C VAL A 105 6.49 -1.32 4.04
N PHE A 106 6.28 -0.43 3.06
CA PHE A 106 5.92 0.97 3.33
C PHE A 106 4.41 1.22 3.50
N PHE A 107 3.55 0.26 3.15
CA PHE A 107 2.10 0.35 3.38
C PHE A 107 1.56 -0.70 4.35
N GLY A 108 2.39 -1.69 4.73
CA GLY A 108 2.08 -2.68 5.75
C GLY A 108 2.94 -2.51 6.99
N LEU A 109 4.22 -2.93 6.90
CA LEU A 109 5.11 -3.00 8.06
C LEU A 109 5.36 -1.64 8.69
N VAL A 110 5.78 -0.65 7.92
CA VAL A 110 6.12 0.68 8.46
C VAL A 110 4.93 1.33 9.15
N PRO A 111 3.75 1.54 8.52
CA PRO A 111 2.67 2.26 9.17
C PRO A 111 2.10 1.52 10.38
N VAL A 112 1.96 0.20 10.34
CA VAL A 112 1.39 -0.56 11.45
C VAL A 112 2.38 -0.68 12.61
N CYS A 113 3.60 -1.18 12.34
CA CYS A 113 4.57 -1.46 13.41
C CYS A 113 5.06 -0.17 14.08
N PHE A 114 5.36 0.88 13.31
CA PHE A 114 5.88 2.11 13.91
C PHE A 114 4.79 2.99 14.54
N THR A 115 3.53 2.91 14.05
CA THR A 115 2.41 3.52 14.80
C THR A 115 2.19 2.80 16.13
N TYR A 116 2.20 1.46 16.13
CA TYR A 116 2.12 0.69 17.37
C TYR A 116 3.25 1.06 18.33
N TYR A 117 4.49 1.10 17.85
CA TYR A 117 5.65 1.48 18.62
C TYR A 117 5.52 2.86 19.29
N LEU A 118 4.97 3.85 18.58
CA LEU A 118 4.80 5.21 19.06
C LEU A 118 3.66 5.37 20.09
N VAL A 119 2.67 4.50 20.08
CA VAL A 119 1.49 4.59 20.97
C VAL A 119 1.49 3.53 22.08
N SER A 120 2.35 2.51 21.96
CA SER A 120 2.45 1.44 22.94
C SER A 120 3.03 1.96 24.26
N PRO A 121 2.43 1.58 25.40
CA PRO A 121 2.99 1.89 26.72
C PRO A 121 4.18 0.99 27.08
N PHE A 122 4.48 -0.03 26.26
CA PHE A 122 5.54 -0.99 26.52
C PHE A 122 6.88 -0.52 25.92
N PRO A 123 8.03 -0.86 26.56
CA PRO A 123 9.35 -0.54 26.03
C PRO A 123 9.61 -1.18 24.67
N PHE A 124 10.60 -0.66 23.92
CA PHE A 124 11.00 -1.07 22.58
C PHE A 124 11.24 -2.59 22.40
N ASP A 125 11.59 -3.29 23.47
CA ASP A 125 11.95 -4.72 23.47
C ASP A 125 10.76 -5.67 23.25
N THR A 126 9.54 -5.14 23.21
CA THR A 126 8.30 -5.92 23.05
C THR A 126 7.62 -5.63 21.71
N PHE A 127 8.35 -5.78 20.61
CA PHE A 127 7.70 -5.95 19.31
C PHE A 127 6.96 -7.28 19.33
N LEU A 128 5.66 -7.21 19.57
CA LEU A 128 4.83 -8.41 19.62
C LEU A 128 4.78 -9.04 18.22
N PRO A 129 5.06 -10.34 18.08
CA PRO A 129 4.97 -11.04 16.79
C PRO A 129 3.61 -10.84 16.10
N GLU A 130 2.54 -10.69 16.89
CA GLU A 130 1.17 -10.44 16.42
C GLU A 130 1.08 -9.14 15.62
N VAL A 131 1.75 -8.08 16.06
CA VAL A 131 1.77 -6.78 15.35
C VAL A 131 2.42 -6.94 13.98
N LEU A 132 3.50 -7.71 13.88
CA LEU A 132 4.15 -8.00 12.60
C LEU A 132 3.23 -8.77 11.67
N VAL A 133 2.50 -9.76 12.17
CA VAL A 133 1.57 -10.55 11.34
C VAL A 133 0.41 -9.69 10.85
N VAL A 134 -0.17 -8.83 11.72
CA VAL A 134 -1.22 -7.88 11.33
C VAL A 134 -0.67 -6.88 10.28
N ALA A 135 0.56 -6.40 10.46
CA ALA A 135 1.20 -5.49 9.51
C ALA A 135 1.38 -6.14 8.12
N VAL A 136 1.80 -7.41 8.07
CA VAL A 136 1.89 -8.19 6.84
C VAL A 136 0.50 -8.34 6.21
N ALA A 137 -0.53 -8.69 6.99
CA ALA A 137 -1.89 -8.82 6.48
C ALA A 137 -2.39 -7.52 5.85
N CYS A 138 -2.17 -6.37 6.51
CA CYS A 138 -2.48 -5.04 5.96
C CYS A 138 -1.72 -4.79 4.65
N GLY A 139 -0.42 -5.08 4.62
CA GLY A 139 0.41 -4.90 3.43
C GLY A 139 -0.06 -5.74 2.24
N LEU A 140 -0.45 -7.00 2.46
CA LEU A 140 -0.99 -7.89 1.41
C LEU A 140 -2.29 -7.34 0.81
N VAL A 141 -3.18 -6.81 1.65
CA VAL A 141 -4.44 -6.21 1.17
C VAL A 141 -4.17 -4.93 0.36
N VAL A 142 -3.18 -4.13 0.75
CA VAL A 142 -2.77 -2.95 -0.03
C VAL A 142 -2.08 -3.36 -1.33
N ASP A 143 -1.26 -4.41 -1.31
CA ASP A 143 -0.57 -4.92 -2.49
C ASP A 143 -1.56 -5.41 -3.58
N ALA A 144 -2.74 -5.91 -3.19
CA ALA A 144 -3.79 -6.23 -4.15
C ALA A 144 -4.15 -5.03 -5.05
N LEU A 145 -4.04 -3.78 -4.57
CA LEU A 145 -4.25 -2.59 -5.40
C LEU A 145 -3.14 -2.41 -6.44
N LEU A 146 -1.88 -2.66 -6.05
CA LEU A 146 -0.74 -2.62 -6.98
C LEU A 146 -0.88 -3.72 -8.04
N ILE A 147 -1.30 -4.92 -7.66
CA ILE A 147 -1.56 -6.02 -8.61
C ILE A 147 -2.61 -5.61 -9.65
N VAL A 148 -3.73 -4.98 -9.25
CA VAL A 148 -4.75 -4.50 -10.21
C VAL A 148 -4.18 -3.42 -11.13
N ASN A 149 -3.40 -2.49 -10.58
CA ASN A 149 -2.77 -1.42 -11.35
C ASN A 149 -1.84 -2.00 -12.44
N ASN A 150 -0.92 -2.87 -12.04
CA ASN A 150 0.03 -3.51 -12.95
C ASN A 150 -0.68 -4.46 -13.94
N TYR A 151 -1.76 -5.14 -13.49
CA TYR A 151 -2.58 -6.00 -14.37
C TYR A 151 -3.27 -5.20 -15.48
N ARG A 152 -3.78 -4.00 -15.16
CA ARG A 152 -4.35 -3.08 -16.15
C ARG A 152 -3.30 -2.64 -17.16
N ASP A 153 -2.11 -2.32 -16.66
CA ASP A 153 -1.06 -1.66 -17.43
C ASP A 153 0.00 -2.61 -18.01
N ILE A 154 -0.20 -3.94 -17.92
CA ILE A 154 0.79 -4.97 -18.27
C ILE A 154 1.39 -4.77 -19.68
N ASP A 155 0.57 -4.41 -20.68
CA ASP A 155 1.04 -4.21 -22.04
C ASP A 155 1.88 -2.91 -22.17
N ASN A 156 1.58 -1.90 -21.37
CA ASN A 156 2.33 -0.65 -21.29
C ASN A 156 3.64 -0.86 -20.52
N ASP A 157 3.61 -1.61 -19.41
CA ASP A 157 4.79 -1.94 -18.62
C ASP A 157 5.82 -2.71 -19.44
N ILE A 158 5.37 -3.70 -20.23
CA ILE A 158 6.26 -4.45 -21.15
C ILE A 158 6.90 -3.50 -22.15
N ARG A 159 6.14 -2.59 -22.78
CA ARG A 159 6.69 -1.61 -23.75
C ARG A 159 7.67 -0.62 -23.10
N ALA A 160 7.42 -0.23 -21.86
CA ALA A 160 8.29 0.65 -21.08
C ALA A 160 9.51 -0.07 -20.46
N GLY A 161 9.66 -1.38 -20.68
CA GLY A 161 10.74 -2.18 -20.09
C GLY A 161 10.62 -2.38 -18.57
N LYS A 162 9.43 -2.15 -17.99
CA LYS A 162 9.16 -2.44 -16.57
C LYS A 162 8.95 -3.94 -16.38
N VAL A 163 9.67 -4.54 -15.46
CA VAL A 163 9.60 -5.98 -15.17
C VAL A 163 8.86 -6.19 -13.84
N THR A 164 7.60 -5.74 -13.79
CA THR A 164 6.75 -5.89 -12.60
C THR A 164 6.46 -7.37 -12.28
N LEU A 165 6.02 -7.67 -11.04
CA LEU A 165 5.61 -9.03 -10.68
C LEU A 165 4.51 -9.56 -11.63
N VAL A 166 3.57 -8.70 -12.01
CA VAL A 166 2.49 -9.04 -12.95
C VAL A 166 3.03 -9.35 -14.35
N VAL A 167 4.03 -8.61 -14.83
CA VAL A 167 4.71 -8.91 -16.11
C VAL A 167 5.39 -10.28 -16.06
N ARG A 168 6.05 -10.62 -14.95
CA ARG A 168 6.72 -11.93 -14.77
C ARG A 168 5.73 -13.10 -14.69
N LEU A 169 4.62 -12.94 -13.99
CA LEU A 169 3.64 -14.00 -13.75
C LEU A 169 2.65 -14.15 -14.91
N GLY A 170 2.39 -13.07 -15.64
CA GLY A 170 1.33 -12.98 -16.63
C GLY A 170 -0.08 -12.85 -16.03
N LYS A 171 -1.05 -12.48 -16.87
CA LYS A 171 -2.42 -12.14 -16.45
C LYS A 171 -3.12 -13.23 -15.63
N LYS A 172 -2.98 -14.51 -16.04
CA LYS A 172 -3.71 -15.61 -15.40
C LYS A 172 -3.24 -15.84 -13.95
N ALA A 173 -1.93 -15.87 -13.71
CA ALA A 173 -1.37 -16.06 -12.37
C ALA A 173 -1.58 -14.81 -11.50
N SER A 174 -1.47 -13.61 -12.07
CA SER A 174 -1.72 -12.36 -11.33
C SER A 174 -3.17 -12.23 -10.86
N LEU A 175 -4.13 -12.72 -11.66
CA LEU A 175 -5.53 -12.80 -11.24
C LEU A 175 -5.72 -13.71 -10.03
N GLN A 176 -5.00 -14.85 -9.97
CA GLN A 176 -5.03 -15.74 -8.81
C GLN A 176 -4.28 -15.12 -7.62
N LEU A 177 -3.15 -14.47 -7.87
CA LEU A 177 -2.40 -13.75 -6.84
C LEU A 177 -3.29 -12.73 -6.13
N TYR A 178 -4.03 -11.89 -6.88
CA TYR A 178 -5.00 -10.95 -6.31
C TYR A 178 -5.95 -11.63 -5.32
N LEU A 179 -6.54 -12.77 -5.72
CA LEU A 179 -7.46 -13.53 -4.87
C LEU A 179 -6.77 -14.03 -3.60
N PHE A 180 -5.58 -14.62 -3.74
CA PHE A 180 -4.86 -15.21 -2.62
C PHE A 180 -4.34 -14.18 -1.63
N LEU A 181 -3.96 -12.98 -2.06
CA LEU A 181 -3.52 -11.90 -1.16
C LEU A 181 -4.60 -11.59 -0.11
N GLY A 182 -5.85 -11.44 -0.52
CA GLY A 182 -6.94 -11.20 0.42
C GLY A 182 -7.26 -12.39 1.33
N ILE A 183 -7.22 -13.61 0.79
CA ILE A 183 -7.46 -14.82 1.59
C ILE A 183 -6.35 -15.00 2.64
N ILE A 184 -5.09 -14.87 2.23
CA ILE A 184 -3.94 -14.99 3.14
C ILE A 184 -4.00 -13.91 4.23
N ALA A 185 -4.36 -12.67 3.88
CA ALA A 185 -4.50 -11.62 4.88
C ALA A 185 -5.50 -11.98 5.98
N VAL A 186 -6.67 -12.49 5.62
CA VAL A 186 -7.68 -12.94 6.61
C VAL A 186 -7.19 -14.14 7.42
N LEU A 187 -6.52 -15.10 6.77
CA LEU A 187 -5.92 -16.25 7.48
C LEU A 187 -4.85 -15.81 8.49
N LEU A 188 -4.06 -14.78 8.16
CA LEU A 188 -3.07 -14.22 9.10
C LEU A 188 -3.75 -13.61 10.34
N ILE A 189 -4.85 -12.89 10.18
CA ILE A 189 -5.62 -12.36 11.31
C ILE A 189 -6.17 -13.52 12.18
N PHE A 190 -6.72 -14.55 11.55
CA PHE A 190 -7.17 -15.75 12.27
C PHE A 190 -6.04 -16.43 13.05
N LEU A 191 -4.84 -16.54 12.48
CA LEU A 191 -3.67 -17.14 13.15
C LEU A 191 -3.21 -16.31 14.34
N VAL A 192 -3.27 -14.97 14.28
CA VAL A 192 -2.95 -14.08 15.41
C VAL A 192 -3.88 -14.39 16.59
N GLU A 193 -5.18 -14.45 16.36
CA GLU A 193 -6.14 -14.70 17.43
C GLU A 193 -6.05 -16.13 17.99
N LEU A 194 -5.79 -17.10 17.11
CA LEU A 194 -5.54 -18.47 17.54
C LEU A 194 -4.30 -18.58 18.44
N ALA A 195 -3.22 -17.86 18.08
CA ALA A 195 -2.01 -17.81 18.91
C ALA A 195 -2.29 -17.11 20.25
N ALA A 196 -3.01 -15.99 20.27
CA ALA A 196 -3.41 -15.32 21.50
C ALA A 196 -4.24 -16.20 22.43
N TYR A 197 -5.14 -17.00 21.88
CA TYR A 197 -5.92 -18.00 22.64
C TYR A 197 -5.01 -19.04 23.32
N TYR A 198 -4.07 -19.63 22.59
CA TYR A 198 -3.21 -20.69 23.17
C TYR A 198 -2.15 -20.16 24.12
N VAL A 199 -1.64 -18.93 23.91
CA VAL A 199 -0.55 -18.35 24.71
C VAL A 199 -1.08 -17.61 25.91
N CYS A 200 -2.14 -16.81 25.75
CA CYS A 200 -2.65 -15.91 26.78
C CYS A 200 -3.98 -16.39 27.39
N GLY A 201 -4.62 -17.43 26.88
CA GLY A 201 -5.93 -17.88 27.31
C GLY A 201 -7.07 -16.88 26.96
N VAL A 202 -6.78 -15.89 26.13
CA VAL A 202 -7.72 -14.82 25.76
C VAL A 202 -8.46 -15.22 24.51
N SER A 203 -9.77 -15.37 24.56
CA SER A 203 -10.62 -15.74 23.43
C SER A 203 -11.23 -14.51 22.76
N HIS A 204 -10.41 -13.72 22.05
CA HIS A 204 -10.90 -12.66 21.17
C HIS A 204 -10.90 -13.19 19.73
N TYR A 205 -12.02 -13.71 19.24
CA TYR A 205 -12.14 -14.17 17.84
C TYR A 205 -12.87 -13.16 16.94
N MET A 206 -13.13 -11.96 17.48
CA MET A 206 -13.91 -10.95 16.74
C MET A 206 -13.13 -10.35 15.57
N ALA A 207 -11.80 -10.21 15.66
CA ALA A 207 -11.02 -9.72 14.52
C ALA A 207 -11.00 -10.74 13.37
N ALA A 208 -10.90 -12.03 13.66
CA ALA A 208 -11.01 -13.09 12.66
C ALA A 208 -12.38 -13.10 11.99
N VAL A 209 -13.46 -13.07 12.81
CA VAL A 209 -14.83 -13.06 12.31
C VAL A 209 -15.12 -11.81 11.46
N LEU A 210 -14.80 -10.63 11.97
CA LEU A 210 -15.09 -9.38 11.25
C LEU A 210 -14.22 -9.25 9.99
N SER A 211 -12.92 -9.55 10.07
CA SER A 211 -12.06 -9.52 8.88
C SER A 211 -12.51 -10.51 7.80
N ALA A 212 -13.11 -11.64 8.16
CA ALA A 212 -13.64 -12.60 7.18
C ALA A 212 -14.74 -12.00 6.29
N PHE A 213 -15.54 -11.04 6.78
CA PHE A 213 -16.53 -10.34 5.96
C PHE A 213 -15.90 -9.53 4.83
N TYR A 214 -14.63 -9.12 4.96
CA TYR A 214 -13.89 -8.50 3.86
C TYR A 214 -13.79 -9.40 2.63
N LEU A 215 -13.77 -10.73 2.79
CA LEU A 215 -13.69 -11.65 1.65
C LEU A 215 -14.90 -11.52 0.71
N ILE A 216 -16.05 -11.09 1.20
CA ILE A 216 -17.26 -10.93 0.37
C ILE A 216 -17.00 -9.90 -0.75
N PRO A 217 -16.74 -8.60 -0.46
CA PRO A 217 -16.45 -7.62 -1.49
C PRO A 217 -15.16 -7.93 -2.27
N HIS A 218 -14.15 -8.55 -1.64
CA HIS A 218 -12.93 -8.98 -2.31
C HIS A 218 -13.19 -10.00 -3.42
N LEU A 219 -14.00 -11.03 -3.16
CA LEU A 219 -14.42 -12.02 -4.15
C LEU A 219 -15.26 -11.43 -5.29
N PHE A 220 -16.15 -10.48 -4.98
CA PHE A 220 -16.90 -9.76 -6.01
C PHE A 220 -15.97 -8.95 -6.91
N THR A 221 -14.99 -8.26 -6.34
CA THR A 221 -13.99 -7.47 -7.07
C THR A 221 -13.11 -8.38 -7.93
N TRP A 222 -12.65 -9.52 -7.40
CA TRP A 222 -11.91 -10.53 -8.17
C TRP A 222 -12.73 -11.05 -9.37
N ARG A 223 -14.01 -11.41 -9.18
CA ARG A 223 -14.91 -11.84 -10.28
C ARG A 223 -15.07 -10.74 -11.32
N LYS A 224 -15.19 -9.47 -10.89
CA LYS A 224 -15.28 -8.31 -11.78
C LYS A 224 -13.99 -8.15 -12.58
N MET A 225 -12.82 -8.23 -11.95
CA MET A 225 -11.51 -8.20 -12.58
C MET A 225 -11.37 -9.29 -13.65
N LYS A 226 -11.75 -10.53 -13.31
CA LYS A 226 -11.74 -11.67 -14.23
C LYS A 226 -12.65 -11.44 -15.44
N ARG A 227 -13.85 -10.87 -15.23
CA ARG A 227 -14.83 -10.61 -16.30
C ARG A 227 -14.38 -9.50 -17.25
N ILE A 228 -13.77 -8.44 -16.72
CA ILE A 228 -13.29 -7.29 -17.51
C ILE A 228 -12.03 -7.69 -18.31
N GLY A 229 -11.06 -8.34 -17.69
CA GLY A 229 -9.88 -8.89 -18.32
C GLY A 229 -8.85 -7.88 -18.80
N ALA A 230 -9.22 -6.74 -19.40
CA ALA A 230 -8.30 -5.72 -19.91
C ALA A 230 -8.97 -4.34 -20.10
N GLY A 231 -8.16 -3.31 -20.23
CA GLY A 231 -8.56 -1.97 -20.65
C GLY A 231 -9.01 -1.06 -19.52
N ARG A 232 -9.49 0.15 -19.89
CA ARG A 232 -9.81 1.23 -18.96
C ARG A 232 -10.87 0.89 -17.91
N LYS A 233 -11.75 -0.07 -18.16
CA LYS A 233 -12.76 -0.52 -17.19
C LYS A 233 -12.15 -1.13 -15.92
N LEU A 234 -10.88 -1.55 -15.96
CA LEU A 234 -10.15 -1.98 -14.76
C LEU A 234 -9.93 -0.86 -13.73
N ASN A 235 -10.11 0.42 -14.09
CA ASN A 235 -10.12 1.53 -13.13
C ASN A 235 -11.28 1.42 -12.12
N GLU A 236 -12.39 0.80 -12.50
CA GLU A 236 -13.48 0.50 -11.57
C GLU A 236 -13.05 -0.54 -10.53
N VAL A 237 -12.26 -1.55 -10.96
CA VAL A 237 -11.71 -2.58 -10.06
C VAL A 237 -10.70 -1.96 -9.09
N LEU A 238 -9.90 -0.99 -9.54
CA LEU A 238 -9.02 -0.20 -8.65
C LEU A 238 -9.83 0.52 -7.56
N GLY A 239 -10.91 1.21 -7.93
CA GLY A 239 -11.78 1.88 -6.97
C GLY A 239 -12.44 0.91 -5.99
N ASP A 240 -12.92 -0.23 -6.48
CA ASP A 240 -13.50 -1.28 -5.62
C ASP A 240 -12.44 -1.87 -4.68
N THR A 241 -11.20 -2.09 -5.15
CA THR A 241 -10.08 -2.59 -4.33
C THR A 241 -9.70 -1.58 -3.26
N ALA A 242 -9.61 -0.27 -3.59
CA ALA A 242 -9.34 0.78 -2.61
C ALA A 242 -10.39 0.82 -1.49
N ARG A 243 -11.68 0.70 -1.86
CA ARG A 243 -12.77 0.58 -0.87
C ARG A 243 -12.60 -0.68 0.00
N ASN A 244 -12.21 -1.81 -0.59
CA ASN A 244 -12.02 -3.06 0.13
C ASN A 244 -10.86 -2.98 1.14
N ILE A 245 -9.78 -2.24 0.83
CA ILE A 245 -8.69 -1.94 1.77
C ILE A 245 -9.24 -1.23 3.01
N LEU A 246 -10.07 -0.19 2.82
CA LEU A 246 -10.72 0.53 3.92
C LEU A 246 -11.62 -0.39 4.75
N ILE A 247 -12.43 -1.23 4.09
CA ILE A 247 -13.30 -2.21 4.76
C ILE A 247 -12.47 -3.17 5.61
N PHE A 248 -11.38 -3.74 5.06
CA PHE A 248 -10.49 -4.63 5.80
C PHE A 248 -9.91 -3.94 7.04
N GLY A 249 -9.36 -2.74 6.88
CA GLY A 249 -8.78 -1.98 7.98
C GLY A 249 -9.79 -1.69 9.09
N LEU A 250 -11.00 -1.23 8.74
CA LEU A 250 -12.06 -0.92 9.71
C LEU A 250 -12.56 -2.18 10.44
N LEU A 251 -12.83 -3.25 9.71
CA LEU A 251 -13.34 -4.50 10.30
C LEU A 251 -12.30 -5.16 11.22
N THR A 252 -11.03 -5.20 10.77
CA THR A 252 -9.93 -5.75 11.59
C THR A 252 -9.70 -4.91 12.83
N SER A 253 -9.66 -3.57 12.70
CA SER A 253 -9.47 -2.67 13.86
C SER A 253 -10.62 -2.78 14.85
N LEU A 254 -11.86 -2.82 14.36
CA LEU A 254 -13.04 -3.00 15.23
C LEU A 254 -12.99 -4.35 15.96
N GLY A 255 -12.61 -5.42 15.25
CA GLY A 255 -12.49 -6.74 15.85
C GLY A 255 -11.42 -6.85 16.92
N LEU A 256 -10.28 -6.15 16.73
CA LEU A 256 -9.21 -6.09 17.73
C LEU A 256 -9.57 -5.26 18.98
N LEU A 257 -10.60 -4.40 18.89
CA LEU A 257 -11.09 -3.58 20.01
C LEU A 257 -12.17 -4.29 20.83
N LEU A 258 -12.86 -5.29 20.26
CA LEU A 258 -13.95 -6.06 20.89
C LEU A 258 -13.45 -7.34 21.52
#